data_7700ed48204d89c4124d78c9963605e8
#
_entry.id   7700ed48204d89c4124d78c9963605e8
#
_cell.length_a   1.000
_cell.length_b   1.000
_cell.length_c   1.000
_cell.angle_alpha   90.00
_cell.angle_beta   90.00
_cell.angle_gamma   90.00
#
_symmetry.space_group_name_H-M   'P 1'
#
loop_
_entity.id
_entity.type
_entity.pdbx_description
1 polymer ?
#
loop_
_entity_poly.entity_id
_entity_poly.type
_entity_poly.pdbx_seq_one_letter_code
_entity_poly.pdbx_strand_id
1 'polypeptide(L)' 'PAAGMNPHETEELDELITHIRDRGVTIILVEHDMRLVMEISDRVTVLNFGTKIAEGNPKEIQRNPAVIEAYLGEDVQL' A
#
# COMPACT_ATOMS: atom_id res chain seq x y z
N PRO A 1 -9.14 0.65 6.63
CA PRO A 1 -9.22 0.11 5.26
C PRO A 1 -10.12 0.94 4.35
N ALA A 2 -9.75 1.02 3.09
CA ALA A 2 -10.49 1.79 2.10
C ALA A 2 -11.59 0.99 1.39
N ALA A 3 -11.90 -0.21 1.89
CA ALA A 3 -12.94 -1.05 1.31
C ALA A 3 -14.28 -0.32 1.29
N GLY A 4 -14.94 -0.34 0.13
CA GLY A 4 -16.21 0.35 -0.05
C GLY A 4 -16.12 1.84 -0.39
N MET A 5 -14.92 2.42 -0.38
CA MET A 5 -14.72 3.81 -0.78
C MET A 5 -14.70 3.92 -2.30
N ASN A 6 -15.33 4.97 -2.82
CA ASN A 6 -15.23 5.26 -4.26
C ASN A 6 -13.89 5.97 -4.55
N PRO A 7 -13.51 6.12 -5.83
CA PRO A 7 -12.23 6.76 -6.19
C PRO A 7 -12.04 8.17 -5.62
N HIS A 8 -13.10 8.94 -5.54
CA HIS A 8 -13.04 10.30 -5.00
C HIS A 8 -12.73 10.28 -3.49
N GLU A 9 -13.38 9.39 -2.76
CA GLU A 9 -13.13 9.23 -1.32
C GLU A 9 -11.71 8.71 -1.05
N THR A 10 -11.22 7.80 -1.88
CA THR A 10 -9.85 7.29 -1.79
C THR A 10 -8.84 8.41 -2.02
N GLU A 11 -9.10 9.29 -2.99
CA GLU A 11 -8.26 10.45 -3.26
C GLU A 11 -8.24 11.42 -2.08
N GLU A 12 -9.39 11.66 -1.46
CA GLU A 12 -9.47 12.50 -0.27
C GLU A 12 -8.68 11.92 0.89
N LEU A 13 -8.73 10.60 1.07
CA LEU A 13 -7.95 9.91 2.10
C LEU A 13 -6.45 10.06 1.83
N ASP A 14 -6.03 9.89 0.59
CA ASP A 14 -4.64 10.06 0.18
C ASP A 14 -4.16 11.49 0.50
N GLU A 15 -4.93 12.49 0.15
CA GLU A 15 -4.61 13.90 0.44
C GLU A 15 -4.49 14.16 1.94
N LEU A 16 -5.40 13.61 2.73
CA LEU A 16 -5.38 13.77 4.19
C LEU A 16 -4.13 13.13 4.79
N ILE A 17 -3.81 11.91 4.39
CA ILE A 17 -2.63 11.19 4.86
C ILE A 17 -1.36 11.95 4.50
N THR A 18 -1.26 12.41 3.27
CA THR A 18 -0.12 13.19 2.80
C THR A 18 0.05 14.47 3.60
N HIS A 19 -1.03 15.17 3.87
CA HIS A 19 -1.02 16.40 4.66
C HIS A 19 -0.49 16.16 6.09
N ILE A 20 -0.97 15.10 6.73
CA ILE A 20 -0.55 14.75 8.08
C ILE A 20 0.93 14.35 8.09
N ARG A 21 1.34 13.54 7.12
CA ARG A 21 2.74 13.12 6.97
C ARG A 21 3.66 14.32 6.79
N ASP A 22 3.28 15.27 5.97
CA ASP A 22 4.09 16.47 5.69
C ASP A 22 4.26 17.35 6.92
N ARG A 23 3.45 17.16 7.95
CA ARG A 23 3.59 17.82 9.22
C ARG A 23 4.53 17.10 10.20
N GLY A 24 5.20 16.06 9.73
CA GLY A 24 6.17 15.31 10.52
C GLY A 24 5.62 14.14 11.30
N VAL A 25 4.38 13.75 11.05
CA VAL A 25 3.74 12.63 11.75
C VAL A 25 4.00 11.33 10.99
N THR A 26 4.49 10.32 11.69
CA THR A 26 4.62 8.96 11.13
C THR A 26 3.25 8.29 11.15
N ILE A 27 2.86 7.73 10.02
CA ILE A 27 1.55 7.08 9.85
C ILE A 27 1.76 5.61 9.53
N ILE A 28 1.02 4.75 10.22
CA ILE A 28 0.96 3.33 9.88
C ILE A 28 -0.41 3.07 9.28
N LEU A 29 -0.42 2.54 8.06
CA LEU A 29 -1.62 2.19 7.33
C LEU A 29 -1.69 0.68 7.18
N VAL A 30 -2.81 0.09 7.62
CA VAL A 30 -3.07 -1.34 7.39
C VAL A 30 -4.13 -1.44 6.32
N GLU A 31 -3.76 -2.02 5.19
CA GLU A 31 -4.62 -2.00 4.00
C GLU A 31 -4.36 -3.22 3.12
N HIS A 32 -5.32 -3.60 2.32
CA HIS A 32 -5.19 -4.63 1.31
C HIS A 32 -5.48 -4.10 -0.10
N ASP A 33 -5.79 -2.82 -0.22
CA ASP A 33 -5.87 -2.14 -1.51
C ASP A 33 -4.44 -1.80 -1.96
N MET A 34 -3.90 -2.62 -2.83
CA MET A 34 -2.50 -2.51 -3.25
C MET A 34 -2.21 -1.21 -4.00
N ARG A 35 -3.17 -0.68 -4.76
CA ARG A 35 -2.99 0.59 -5.46
C ARG A 35 -2.78 1.73 -4.47
N LEU A 36 -3.65 1.80 -3.48
CA LEU A 36 -3.56 2.82 -2.44
C LEU A 36 -2.23 2.72 -1.70
N VAL A 37 -1.88 1.50 -1.28
CA VAL A 37 -0.63 1.25 -0.57
C VAL A 37 0.58 1.72 -1.39
N MET A 38 0.62 1.39 -2.68
CA MET A 38 1.74 1.75 -3.55
C MET A 38 1.82 3.26 -3.81
N GLU A 39 0.67 3.94 -3.86
CA GLU A 39 0.64 5.38 -4.10
C GLU A 39 1.13 6.21 -2.93
N ILE A 40 0.77 5.84 -1.71
CA ILE A 40 0.95 6.72 -0.56
C ILE A 40 2.03 6.28 0.41
N SER A 41 2.52 5.06 0.32
CA SER A 41 3.47 4.53 1.29
C SER A 41 4.90 4.83 0.91
N ASP A 42 5.70 5.18 1.92
CA ASP A 42 7.15 5.32 1.76
C ASP A 42 7.82 3.96 1.93
N ARG A 43 7.26 3.15 2.83
CA ARG A 43 7.77 1.81 3.11
C ARG A 43 6.60 0.85 3.32
N VAL A 44 6.73 -0.34 2.77
CA VAL A 44 5.68 -1.36 2.80
C VAL A 44 6.22 -2.63 3.43
N THR A 45 5.47 -3.17 4.38
CA THR A 45 5.71 -4.50 4.93
C THR A 45 4.55 -5.39 4.51
N VAL A 46 4.85 -6.51 3.88
CA VAL A 46 3.83 -7.41 3.37
C VAL A 46 3.74 -8.65 4.23
N LEU A 47 2.52 -8.93 4.67
CA LEU A 47 2.21 -10.14 5.45
C LEU A 47 1.37 -11.09 4.62
N ASN A 48 1.63 -12.38 4.76
CA ASN A 48 0.83 -13.43 4.16
C ASN A 48 0.64 -14.52 5.20
N PHE A 49 -0.61 -14.79 5.56
CA PHE A 49 -0.95 -15.72 6.65
C PHE A 49 -0.19 -15.40 7.93
N GLY A 50 -0.08 -14.13 8.28
CA GLY A 50 0.59 -13.66 9.49
C GLY A 50 2.12 -13.69 9.44
N THR A 51 2.71 -14.07 8.31
CA THR A 51 4.16 -14.12 8.15
C THR A 51 4.64 -12.99 7.24
N LYS A 52 5.69 -12.29 7.67
CA LYS A 52 6.30 -11.27 6.83
C LYS A 52 6.99 -11.93 5.64
N ILE A 53 6.58 -11.58 4.43
CA ILE A 53 7.17 -12.14 3.21
C ILE A 53 8.01 -11.12 2.44
N ALA A 54 7.85 -9.84 2.72
CA ALA A 54 8.61 -8.79 2.05
C ALA A 54 8.56 -7.50 2.84
N GLU A 55 9.56 -6.66 2.64
CA GLU A 55 9.61 -5.31 3.19
C GLU A 55 10.51 -4.45 2.30
N GLY A 56 10.08 -3.23 2.01
CA GLY A 56 10.86 -2.31 1.19
C GLY A 56 10.01 -1.14 0.71
N ASN A 57 10.56 -0.38 -0.23
CA ASN A 57 9.80 0.70 -0.86
C ASN A 57 8.78 0.12 -1.84
N PRO A 58 7.78 0.92 -2.28
CA PRO A 58 6.75 0.42 -3.19
C PRO A 58 7.29 -0.21 -4.47
N LYS A 59 8.35 0.33 -5.06
CA LYS A 59 8.94 -0.23 -6.29
C LYS A 59 9.51 -1.62 -6.06
N GLU A 60 10.20 -1.82 -4.95
CA GLU A 60 10.76 -3.12 -4.60
C GLU A 60 9.65 -4.13 -4.35
N ILE A 61 8.58 -3.72 -3.67
CA ILE A 61 7.45 -4.58 -3.35
C ILE A 61 6.72 -5.02 -4.61
N GLN A 62 6.50 -4.12 -5.57
CA GLN A 62 5.84 -4.45 -6.83
C GLN A 62 6.60 -5.49 -7.66
N ARG A 63 7.91 -5.55 -7.48
CA ARG A 63 8.78 -6.47 -8.22
C ARG A 63 9.08 -7.77 -7.47
N ASN A 64 8.68 -7.87 -6.23
CA ASN A 64 8.98 -9.03 -5.41
C ASN A 64 8.11 -10.22 -5.84
N PRO A 65 8.73 -11.35 -6.28
CA PRO A 65 7.97 -12.51 -6.74
C PRO A 65 7.00 -13.08 -5.72
N ALA A 66 7.36 -13.07 -4.43
CA ALA A 66 6.50 -13.58 -3.38
C ALA A 66 5.24 -12.71 -3.21
N VAL A 67 5.38 -11.39 -3.38
CA VAL A 67 4.27 -10.45 -3.29
C VAL A 67 3.36 -10.59 -4.51
N ILE A 68 3.95 -10.71 -5.69
CA ILE A 68 3.20 -10.89 -6.94
C ILE A 68 2.35 -12.15 -6.84
N GLU A 69 2.95 -13.25 -6.39
CA GLU A 69 2.24 -14.51 -6.23
C GLU A 69 1.10 -14.42 -5.21
N ALA A 70 1.33 -13.75 -4.09
CA ALA A 70 0.36 -13.69 -2.99
C ALA A 70 -0.78 -12.69 -3.23
N TYR A 71 -0.51 -11.57 -3.86
CA TYR A 71 -1.43 -10.43 -3.89
C TYR A 71 -1.67 -9.82 -5.27
N LEU A 72 -0.64 -9.68 -6.08
CA LEU A 72 -0.74 -8.86 -7.29
C LEU A 72 -1.12 -9.65 -8.52
N GLY A 73 -0.65 -10.89 -8.62
CA GLY A 73 -0.80 -11.66 -9.84
C GLY A 73 0.11 -11.13 -10.94
N GLU A 74 0.28 -11.92 -12.01
CA GLU A 74 1.20 -11.57 -13.09
C GLU A 74 0.71 -10.42 -13.95
N ASP A 75 -0.60 -10.24 -14.04
CA ASP A 75 -1.22 -9.26 -14.94
C ASP A 75 -1.48 -7.90 -14.33
N VAL A 76 -1.12 -7.70 -13.06
CA VAL A 76 -1.38 -6.43 -12.38
C VAL A 76 -0.29 -5.42 -12.72
N GLN A 77 -0.73 -4.30 -13.30
CA GLN A 77 0.12 -3.14 -13.63
C GLN A 77 -0.28 -2.00 -12.70
N LEU A 78 0.61 -1.61 -11.84
CA LEU A 78 0.38 -0.51 -10.89
C LEU A 78 1.16 0.75 -11.26
#